data_3687f6bcfda5eb50b5f6866265ebeafa
#
_entry.id   3687f6bcfda5eb50b5f6866265ebeafa
#
_cell.length_a   1.000
_cell.length_b   1.000
_cell.length_c   1.000
_cell.angle_alpha   90.00
_cell.angle_beta   90.00
_cell.angle_gamma   90.00
#
_symmetry.space_group_name_H-M   'P 1'
#
loop_
_entity.id
_entity.type
_entity.pdbx_description
1 polymer ?
#
loop_
_entity_poly.entity_id
_entity_poly.type
_entity_poly.pdbx_seq_one_letter_code
_entity_poly.pdbx_strand_id
1 'polypeptide(L)'
;MLKVQFYDQVEDEKLKFAVILARKEGKWIFCKHKERDTYEIPGGHREPGEEIWETARRELREETGAVEFEIKQICVYSVIGKTRVNEDLEEENFGMLFLAEVHSFEELHSEMEKIILTDRLTYPWTYPEIQPKLMEEAGR
;
A
#
# COMPACT_ATOMS: atom_id res chain seq x y z
N MET A 1 16.61 10.37 9.90
CA MET A 1 15.85 9.23 10.39
C MET A 1 14.42 9.26 9.83
N LEU A 2 13.93 8.13 9.34
CA LEU A 2 12.58 8.03 8.81
C LEU A 2 11.58 7.86 9.95
N LYS A 3 10.47 8.59 9.89
CA LYS A 3 9.44 8.56 10.92
C LYS A 3 8.07 8.30 10.29
N VAL A 4 7.31 7.37 10.86
CA VAL A 4 5.94 7.06 10.44
C VAL A 4 4.98 7.48 11.54
N GLN A 5 3.93 8.22 11.19
CA GLN A 5 2.90 8.67 12.13
C GLN A 5 1.53 8.29 11.62
N PHE A 6 0.56 8.20 12.54
CA PHE A 6 -0.81 7.82 12.21
C PHE A 6 -1.80 8.88 12.70
N TYR A 7 -2.85 9.09 11.91
CA TYR A 7 -3.88 10.10 12.18
C TYR A 7 -5.25 9.52 11.86
N ASP A 8 -6.29 10.05 12.50
CA ASP A 8 -7.66 9.66 12.18
C ASP A 8 -8.07 10.26 10.83
N GLN A 9 -7.71 11.51 10.60
CA GLN A 9 -7.99 12.19 9.34
C GLN A 9 -7.05 13.37 9.12
N VAL A 10 -6.91 13.76 7.86
CA VAL A 10 -6.26 15.02 7.43
C VAL A 10 -7.08 15.59 6.27
N GLU A 11 -6.75 16.79 5.85
CA GLU A 11 -7.39 17.40 4.68
C GLU A 11 -7.15 16.52 3.46
N ASP A 12 -8.20 16.29 2.67
CA ASP A 12 -8.17 15.41 1.52
C ASP A 12 -7.02 15.71 0.54
N GLU A 13 -6.79 16.99 0.28
CA GLU A 13 -5.73 17.42 -0.64
C GLU A 13 -4.33 17.05 -0.21
N LYS A 14 -4.13 16.69 1.05
CA LYS A 14 -2.81 16.24 1.56
C LYS A 14 -2.55 14.77 1.28
N LEU A 15 -3.59 14.00 0.97
CA LEU A 15 -3.44 12.57 0.70
C LEU A 15 -2.80 12.34 -0.67
N LYS A 16 -1.56 11.88 -0.68
CA LYS A 16 -0.76 11.65 -1.90
C LYS A 16 -0.71 10.20 -2.33
N PHE A 17 -0.90 9.28 -1.39
CA PHE A 17 -0.74 7.84 -1.62
C PHE A 17 -1.93 7.06 -1.08
N ALA A 18 -2.14 5.88 -1.65
CA ALA A 18 -3.00 4.88 -1.08
C ALA A 18 -2.18 3.60 -0.92
N VAL A 19 -2.29 2.95 0.24
CA VAL A 19 -1.65 1.66 0.50
C VAL A 19 -2.75 0.73 0.98
N ILE A 20 -2.79 -0.47 0.42
CA ILE A 20 -3.89 -1.41 0.66
C ILE A 20 -3.35 -2.69 1.29
N LEU A 21 -3.72 -2.94 2.53
CA LEU A 21 -3.49 -4.23 3.17
C LEU A 21 -4.52 -5.17 2.62
N ALA A 22 -4.12 -5.99 1.67
CA ALA A 22 -5.03 -6.89 0.97
C ALA A 22 -4.83 -8.31 1.48
N ARG A 23 -5.93 -9.06 1.60
CA ARG A 23 -5.86 -10.46 2.00
C ARG A 23 -6.91 -11.28 1.28
N LYS A 24 -6.65 -12.57 1.18
CA LYS A 24 -7.58 -13.55 0.64
C LYS A 24 -7.52 -14.80 1.50
N GLU A 25 -8.69 -15.22 1.99
CA GLU A 25 -8.78 -16.42 2.82
C GLU A 25 -7.84 -16.38 4.03
N GLY A 26 -7.71 -15.21 4.64
CA GLY A 26 -6.89 -15.01 5.84
C GLY A 26 -5.40 -14.80 5.58
N LYS A 27 -4.98 -14.83 4.33
CA LYS A 27 -3.56 -14.62 3.98
C LYS A 27 -3.33 -13.27 3.35
N TRP A 28 -2.26 -12.60 3.76
CA TRP A 28 -1.88 -11.31 3.23
C TRP A 28 -1.30 -11.44 1.82
N ILE A 29 -1.56 -10.42 0.99
CA ILE A 29 -1.11 -10.37 -0.39
C ILE A 29 0.04 -9.38 -0.50
N PHE A 30 1.19 -9.84 -0.98
CA PHE A 30 2.34 -8.99 -1.26
C PHE A 30 2.68 -9.10 -2.74
N CYS A 31 3.22 -8.01 -3.30
CA CYS A 31 3.57 -7.99 -4.71
C CYS A 31 5.05 -7.69 -4.91
N LYS A 32 5.59 -8.18 -6.01
CA LYS A 32 6.97 -8.00 -6.40
C LYS A 32 7.02 -7.31 -7.76
N HIS A 33 7.68 -6.15 -7.80
CA HIS A 33 7.93 -5.42 -9.03
C HIS A 33 8.97 -6.18 -9.88
N LYS A 34 8.83 -6.14 -11.20
CA LYS A 34 9.75 -6.85 -12.13
C LYS A 34 11.21 -6.46 -11.96
N GLU A 35 11.46 -5.21 -11.57
CA GLU A 35 12.82 -4.67 -11.45
C GLU A 35 13.40 -4.75 -10.04
N ARG A 36 12.70 -5.37 -9.10
CA ARG A 36 13.16 -5.48 -7.70
C ARG A 36 13.12 -6.91 -7.22
N ASP A 37 14.01 -7.22 -6.27
CA ASP A 37 14.05 -8.52 -5.61
C ASP A 37 13.33 -8.49 -4.26
N THR A 38 12.59 -7.42 -4.01
CA THR A 38 11.89 -7.18 -2.74
C THR A 38 10.39 -7.20 -2.94
N TYR A 39 9.65 -7.39 -1.84
CA TYR A 39 8.20 -7.44 -1.85
C TYR A 39 7.60 -6.25 -1.13
N GLU A 40 6.39 -5.90 -1.50
CA GLU A 40 5.70 -4.74 -0.93
C GLU A 40 4.20 -4.94 -0.86
N ILE A 41 3.57 -4.16 0.01
CA ILE A 41 2.11 -4.06 0.09
C ILE A 41 1.66 -3.26 -1.13
N PRO A 42 0.55 -3.65 -1.79
CA PRO A 42 0.03 -2.88 -2.94
C PRO A 42 -0.28 -1.43 -2.57
N GLY A 43 0.05 -0.53 -3.48
CA GLY A 43 -0.23 0.88 -3.28
C GLY A 43 0.45 1.75 -4.33
N GLY A 44 0.15 3.02 -4.29
CA GLY A 44 0.76 3.97 -5.20
C GLY A 44 0.25 5.38 -5.07
N HIS A 45 0.69 6.22 -5.98
CA HIS A 45 0.40 7.65 -5.99
C HIS A 45 -1.01 7.95 -6.49
N ARG A 46 -1.64 8.92 -5.85
CA ARG A 46 -2.90 9.50 -6.29
C ARG A 46 -2.67 10.29 -7.57
N GLU A 47 -3.50 10.06 -8.56
CA GLU A 47 -3.44 10.80 -9.83
C GLU A 47 -4.38 12.01 -9.78
N PRO A 48 -4.09 13.06 -10.61
CA PRO A 48 -4.97 14.23 -10.67
C PRO A 48 -6.41 13.83 -10.99
N GLY A 49 -7.35 14.39 -10.22
CA GLY A 49 -8.77 14.10 -10.41
C GLY A 49 -9.29 12.85 -9.74
N GLU A 50 -8.41 12.05 -9.13
CA GLU A 50 -8.84 10.86 -8.39
C GLU A 50 -9.24 11.18 -6.96
N GLU A 51 -10.31 10.54 -6.50
CA GLU A 51 -10.57 10.45 -5.07
C GLU A 51 -9.61 9.40 -4.51
N ILE A 52 -9.26 9.49 -3.23
CA ILE A 52 -8.26 8.57 -2.66
C ILE A 52 -8.73 7.10 -2.71
N TRP A 53 -10.02 6.84 -2.58
CA TRP A 53 -10.56 5.49 -2.70
C TRP A 53 -10.46 4.96 -4.14
N GLU A 54 -10.50 5.84 -5.15
CA GLU A 54 -10.29 5.45 -6.54
C GLU A 54 -8.84 5.04 -6.78
N THR A 55 -7.90 5.79 -6.17
CA THR A 55 -6.48 5.45 -6.19
C THR A 55 -6.26 4.05 -5.62
N ALA A 56 -6.87 3.77 -4.47
CA ALA A 56 -6.73 2.49 -3.80
C ALA A 56 -7.24 1.34 -4.68
N ARG A 57 -8.41 1.49 -5.26
CA ARG A 57 -9.00 0.46 -6.14
C ARG A 57 -8.17 0.23 -7.38
N ARG A 58 -7.71 1.31 -8.00
CA ARG A 58 -6.87 1.22 -9.20
C ARG A 58 -5.55 0.52 -8.92
N GLU A 59 -4.85 0.96 -7.88
CA GLU A 59 -3.55 0.37 -7.51
C GLU A 59 -3.69 -1.10 -7.12
N LEU A 60 -4.74 -1.45 -6.39
CA LEU A 60 -4.96 -2.85 -6.02
C LEU A 60 -5.12 -3.73 -7.25
N ARG A 61 -5.89 -3.28 -8.23
CA ARG A 61 -6.07 -4.00 -9.49
C ARG A 61 -4.78 -4.10 -10.29
N GLU A 62 -4.07 -2.99 -10.43
CA GLU A 62 -2.83 -2.95 -11.21
C GLU A 62 -1.75 -3.83 -10.62
N GLU A 63 -1.60 -3.82 -9.31
CA GLU A 63 -0.49 -4.48 -8.64
C GLU A 63 -0.76 -5.92 -8.22
N THR A 64 -2.01 -6.33 -8.09
CA THR A 64 -2.34 -7.70 -7.68
C THR A 64 -3.20 -8.46 -8.68
N GLY A 65 -3.84 -7.77 -9.60
CA GLY A 65 -4.81 -8.39 -10.49
C GLY A 65 -6.16 -8.63 -9.83
N ALA A 66 -6.41 -8.06 -8.66
CA ALA A 66 -7.68 -8.24 -7.95
C ALA A 66 -8.83 -7.68 -8.76
N VAL A 67 -9.91 -8.45 -8.89
CA VAL A 67 -11.11 -8.08 -9.66
C VAL A 67 -12.30 -7.88 -8.73
N GLU A 68 -12.61 -8.86 -7.90
CA GLU A 68 -13.68 -8.77 -6.94
C GLU A 68 -13.09 -8.62 -5.54
N PHE A 69 -13.44 -7.55 -4.85
CA PHE A 69 -12.93 -7.26 -3.52
C PHE A 69 -13.81 -6.27 -2.79
N GLU A 70 -13.72 -6.30 -1.47
CA GLU A 70 -14.32 -5.32 -0.57
C GLU A 70 -13.19 -4.53 0.05
N ILE A 71 -13.31 -3.20 0.10
CA ILE A 71 -12.24 -2.33 0.56
C ILE A 71 -12.79 -1.27 1.52
N LYS A 72 -12.04 -0.98 2.58
CA LYS A 72 -12.41 0.06 3.55
C LYS A 72 -11.18 0.83 4.01
N GLN A 73 -11.39 2.07 4.45
CA GLN A 73 -10.35 2.90 5.02
C GLN A 73 -10.06 2.47 6.46
N ILE A 74 -8.79 2.48 6.84
CA ILE A 74 -8.37 2.21 8.21
C ILE A 74 -7.99 3.52 8.90
N CYS A 75 -6.98 4.22 8.38
CA CYS A 75 -6.48 5.46 8.95
C CYS A 75 -5.57 6.17 7.97
N VAL A 76 -5.22 7.41 8.31
CA VAL A 76 -4.21 8.17 7.58
C VAL A 76 -2.84 7.84 8.20
N TYR A 77 -1.82 7.76 7.37
CA TYR A 77 -0.46 7.67 7.86
C TYR A 77 0.39 8.73 7.18
N SER A 78 1.53 9.04 7.78
CA SER A 78 2.50 9.93 7.14
C SER A 78 3.90 9.37 7.26
N VAL A 79 4.75 9.81 6.34
CA VAL A 79 6.17 9.47 6.34
C VAL A 79 6.96 10.76 6.28
N ILE A 80 7.88 10.91 7.24
CA ILE A 80 8.82 12.02 7.30
C ILE A 80 10.21 11.40 7.17
N GLY A 81 11.01 11.91 6.23
CA GLY A 81 12.35 11.40 6.01
C GLY A 81 12.56 10.94 4.58
N LYS A 82 13.80 10.58 4.25
CA LYS A 82 14.18 10.19 2.90
C LYS A 82 13.77 8.76 2.60
N THR A 83 13.02 8.60 1.50
CA THR A 83 12.59 7.30 1.00
C THR A 83 12.84 7.24 -0.50
N ARG A 84 12.38 6.16 -1.15
CA ARG A 84 12.45 6.03 -2.61
C ARG A 84 11.62 7.09 -3.34
N VAL A 85 10.55 7.56 -2.69
CA VAL A 85 9.60 8.50 -3.29
C VAL A 85 9.66 9.89 -2.68
N ASN A 86 10.27 10.02 -1.52
CA ASN A 86 10.42 11.29 -0.82
C ASN A 86 11.90 11.57 -0.56
N GLU A 87 12.46 12.54 -1.27
CA GLU A 87 13.88 12.90 -1.15
C GLU A 87 14.12 14.01 -0.14
N ASP A 88 13.07 14.68 0.32
CA ASP A 88 13.15 15.73 1.31
C ASP A 88 13.06 15.14 2.71
N LEU A 89 14.09 15.36 3.52
CA LEU A 89 14.17 14.80 4.88
C LEU A 89 13.19 15.43 5.86
N GLU A 90 12.70 16.62 5.57
CA GLU A 90 11.82 17.38 6.47
C GLU A 90 10.34 17.36 6.04
N GLU A 91 10.07 17.00 4.81
CA GLU A 91 8.69 16.99 4.31
C GLU A 91 7.91 15.78 4.83
N GLU A 92 6.71 16.07 5.32
CA GLU A 92 5.77 15.03 5.75
C GLU A 92 4.81 14.75 4.61
N ASN A 93 4.78 13.50 4.14
CA ASN A 93 3.88 13.06 3.07
C ASN A 93 2.82 12.13 3.63
N PHE A 94 1.57 12.36 3.26
CA PHE A 94 0.42 11.65 3.80
C PHE A 94 -0.16 10.66 2.81
N GLY A 95 -0.62 9.53 3.35
CA GLY A 95 -1.33 8.52 2.59
C GLY A 95 -2.49 7.97 3.38
N MET A 96 -3.39 7.28 2.69
CA MET A 96 -4.50 6.58 3.31
C MET A 96 -4.20 5.09 3.32
N LEU A 97 -4.36 4.47 4.49
CA LEU A 97 -4.22 3.02 4.65
C LEU A 97 -5.59 2.38 4.52
N PHE A 98 -5.69 1.38 3.66
CA PHE A 98 -6.91 0.63 3.39
C PHE A 98 -6.75 -0.83 3.76
N LEU A 99 -7.86 -1.50 4.02
CA LEU A 99 -7.92 -2.96 4.19
C LEU A 99 -8.84 -3.50 3.10
N ALA A 100 -8.41 -4.52 2.39
CA ALA A 100 -9.23 -5.16 1.36
C ALA A 100 -9.30 -6.67 1.55
N GLU A 101 -10.50 -7.21 1.34
CA GLU A 101 -10.70 -8.65 1.21
C GLU A 101 -10.89 -8.95 -0.27
N VAL A 102 -10.00 -9.75 -0.84
CA VAL A 102 -10.01 -10.08 -2.25
C VAL A 102 -10.66 -11.44 -2.47
N HIS A 103 -11.56 -11.51 -3.44
CA HIS A 103 -12.29 -12.74 -3.76
C HIS A 103 -11.83 -13.39 -5.03
N SER A 104 -11.38 -12.61 -6.01
CA SER A 104 -10.89 -13.16 -7.28
C SER A 104 -9.83 -12.27 -7.90
N PHE A 105 -8.99 -12.90 -8.72
CA PHE A 105 -7.89 -12.25 -9.43
C PHE A 105 -8.00 -12.52 -10.94
N GLU A 106 -7.40 -11.62 -11.72
CA GLU A 106 -7.12 -11.86 -13.12
C GLU A 106 -5.61 -11.83 -13.33
N GLU A 107 -5.14 -12.11 -14.54
CA GLU A 107 -3.73 -12.09 -14.86
C GLU A 107 -3.12 -10.69 -14.69
N LEU A 108 -1.90 -10.62 -14.18
CA LEU A 108 -1.19 -9.35 -14.04
C LEU A 108 -0.74 -8.81 -15.39
N HIS A 109 -1.06 -7.53 -15.64
CA HIS A 109 -0.70 -6.84 -16.87
C HIS A 109 0.14 -5.59 -16.62
N SER A 110 0.60 -5.39 -15.39
CA SER A 110 1.34 -4.21 -14.96
C SER A 110 2.85 -4.47 -14.92
N GLU A 111 3.57 -3.58 -14.24
CA GLU A 111 4.99 -3.72 -13.98
C GLU A 111 5.30 -4.76 -12.89
N MET A 112 4.28 -5.35 -12.30
CA MET A 112 4.45 -6.38 -11.27
C MET A 112 4.72 -7.73 -11.89
N GLU A 113 5.71 -8.45 -11.34
CA GLU A 113 6.07 -9.78 -11.78
C GLU A 113 5.11 -10.83 -11.24
N LYS A 114 4.82 -10.74 -9.95
CA LYS A 114 3.97 -11.73 -9.28
C LYS A 114 3.46 -11.23 -7.94
N ILE A 115 2.47 -11.95 -7.43
CA ILE A 115 1.99 -11.77 -6.06
C ILE A 115 2.25 -13.06 -5.29
N ILE A 116 2.32 -12.93 -3.96
CA ILE A 116 2.34 -14.08 -3.06
C ILE A 116 1.28 -13.87 -1.99
N LEU A 117 0.73 -14.97 -1.49
CA LEU A 117 -0.22 -14.98 -0.39
C LEU A 117 0.42 -15.71 0.78
N THR A 118 0.57 -15.04 1.92
CA THR A 118 1.25 -15.62 3.06
C THR A 118 0.76 -15.00 4.37
N ASP A 119 0.90 -15.73 5.45
CA ASP A 119 0.59 -15.22 6.79
C ASP A 119 1.65 -14.20 7.22
N ARG A 120 2.87 -14.35 6.74
CA ARG A 120 3.99 -13.52 7.13
C ARG A 120 5.00 -13.43 5.99
N LEU A 121 5.44 -12.20 5.68
CA LEU A 121 6.44 -12.00 4.64
C LEU A 121 7.81 -12.44 5.15
N THR A 122 8.41 -13.41 4.45
CA THR A 122 9.75 -13.94 4.77
C THR A 122 10.81 -13.46 3.79
N TYR A 123 10.41 -12.72 2.76
CA TYR A 123 11.32 -12.11 1.78
C TYR A 123 11.63 -10.66 2.15
N PRO A 124 12.71 -10.10 1.61
CA PRO A 124 13.03 -8.69 1.89
C PRO A 124 11.92 -7.74 1.49
N TRP A 125 11.66 -6.75 2.33
CA TRP A 125 10.70 -5.68 2.06
C TRP A 125 11.30 -4.60 1.17
N THR A 126 10.50 -4.06 0.25
CA THR A 126 10.88 -2.86 -0.51
C THR A 126 10.95 -1.64 0.42
N TYR A 127 10.03 -1.56 1.38
CA TYR A 127 9.95 -0.45 2.33
C TYR A 127 9.99 -0.96 3.77
N PRO A 128 11.16 -1.44 4.24
CA PRO A 128 11.25 -2.11 5.55
C PRO A 128 11.00 -1.20 6.75
N GLU A 129 11.15 0.11 6.59
CA GLU A 129 10.93 1.07 7.68
C GLU A 129 9.51 1.59 7.74
N ILE A 130 8.69 1.30 6.73
CA ILE A 130 7.33 1.83 6.63
C ILE A 130 6.28 0.73 6.71
N GLN A 131 6.30 -0.21 5.78
CA GLN A 131 5.18 -1.14 5.59
C GLN A 131 4.94 -2.12 6.74
N PRO A 132 5.98 -2.65 7.41
CA PRO A 132 5.71 -3.46 8.61
C PRO A 132 4.94 -2.70 9.69
N LYS A 133 5.21 -1.39 9.83
CA LYS A 133 4.51 -0.54 10.80
C LYS A 133 3.05 -0.34 10.41
N LEU A 134 2.76 -0.25 9.12
CA LEU A 134 1.38 -0.13 8.63
C LEU A 134 0.58 -1.40 8.93
N MET A 135 1.19 -2.56 8.76
CA MET A 135 0.55 -3.83 9.09
C MET A 135 0.29 -3.96 10.57
N GLU A 136 1.25 -3.53 11.40
CA GLU A 136 1.11 -3.56 12.86
C GLU A 136 -0.06 -2.67 13.32
N GLU A 137 -0.18 -1.49 12.75
CA GLU A 137 -1.26 -0.55 13.10
C GLU A 137 -2.63 -1.13 12.73
N ALA A 138 -2.75 -1.77 11.57
CA ALA A 138 -4.00 -2.36 11.10
C ALA A 138 -4.44 -3.56 11.95
N GLY A 139 -3.48 -4.21 12.61
CA GLY A 139 -3.76 -5.37 13.46
C GLY A 139 -4.28 -5.04 14.86
N ARG A 140 -4.39 -3.77 15.19
CA ARG A 140 -4.82 -3.33 16.52
C ARG A 140 -6.33 -3.28 16.67
#